data_a22ba6b601421c1b46ec5d2c62904241
#
_entry.id   a22ba6b601421c1b46ec5d2c62904241
#
_cell.length_a   1.000
_cell.length_b   1.000
_cell.length_c   1.000
_cell.angle_alpha   90.00
_cell.angle_beta   90.00
_cell.angle_gamma   90.00
#
_symmetry.space_group_name_H-M   'P 1'
#
loop_
_entity.id
_entity.type
_entity.pdbx_description
1 polymer ?
#
loop_
_entity_poly.entity_id
_entity_poly.type
_entity_poly.pdbx_seq_one_letter_code
_entity_poly.pdbx_strand_id
1 'polypeptide(L)'
;MRMNLADILADAASKHPDRIAIHHRADSITYAGLARAAAARAARLRALGVAPGDRVLIFVPMSLALYEILLAVFAVGAVAVFVDAWADAKRLDAAVSLADCKAFIGIPLSFMLMLKSRAMRRVPVKLLPSFGKTALKRGDAPWVAHGCDPADPALITFTTGSTGTPKAALRSHGFLLEQHRVLRDELEMTADDVDLATLPIFALNNLGCGATTIIPDCDMRRADEFPAEKVLGEIMRYGVTSSAGSPAFYARLATAVAPDSPALPLKRL
;
A
#
# COMPACT_ATOMS: atom_id res chain seq x y z
N MET A 1 12.63 11.42 19.56
CA MET A 1 13.41 11.22 18.31
C MET A 1 12.40 11.31 17.17
N ARG A 2 12.63 12.17 16.17
CA ARG A 2 11.75 12.26 15.01
C ARG A 2 11.97 11.05 14.11
N MET A 3 10.90 10.50 13.55
CA MET A 3 10.90 9.31 12.71
C MET A 3 9.86 9.45 11.59
N ASN A 4 9.98 8.64 10.54
CA ASN A 4 8.96 8.57 9.50
C ASN A 4 8.84 7.13 9.01
N LEU A 5 7.61 6.65 8.81
CA LEU A 5 7.38 5.29 8.30
C LEU A 5 8.05 5.08 6.92
N ALA A 6 8.17 6.13 6.11
CA ALA A 6 8.82 6.05 4.81
C ALA A 6 10.34 5.78 4.89
N ASP A 7 10.98 6.00 6.05
CA ASP A 7 12.42 5.76 6.24
C ASP A 7 12.77 4.26 6.13
N ILE A 8 11.80 3.35 6.41
CA ILE A 8 12.03 1.91 6.22
C ILE A 8 12.37 1.58 4.75
N LEU A 9 11.77 2.31 3.79
CA LEU A 9 12.13 2.15 2.38
C LEU A 9 13.51 2.72 2.07
N ALA A 10 13.84 3.87 2.63
CA ALA A 10 15.15 4.50 2.40
C ALA A 10 16.28 3.59 2.89
N ASP A 11 16.11 2.98 4.05
CA ASP A 11 17.05 2.02 4.61
C ASP A 11 17.18 0.76 3.74
N ALA A 12 16.06 0.18 3.32
CA ALA A 12 16.06 -0.99 2.45
C ALA A 12 16.65 -0.69 1.06
N ALA A 13 16.32 0.47 0.47
CA ALA A 13 16.87 0.90 -0.80
C ALA A 13 18.37 1.18 -0.75
N SER A 14 18.88 1.63 0.38
CA SER A 14 20.33 1.80 0.62
C SER A 14 21.09 0.47 0.68
N LYS A 15 20.48 -0.55 1.31
CA LYS A 15 21.10 -1.88 1.51
C LYS A 15 20.96 -2.78 0.28
N HIS A 16 19.84 -2.67 -0.45
CA HIS A 16 19.46 -3.58 -1.53
C HIS A 16 18.95 -2.83 -2.78
N PRO A 17 19.69 -1.86 -3.34
CA PRO A 17 19.19 -0.95 -4.38
C PRO A 17 18.66 -1.66 -5.63
N ASP A 18 19.34 -2.70 -6.08
CA ASP A 18 19.04 -3.44 -7.31
C ASP A 18 18.08 -4.61 -7.12
N ARG A 19 17.77 -4.97 -5.86
CA ARG A 19 16.80 -6.03 -5.56
C ARG A 19 15.41 -5.59 -6.00
N ILE A 20 14.64 -6.53 -6.54
CA ILE A 20 13.22 -6.27 -6.84
C ILE A 20 12.46 -6.11 -5.52
N ALA A 21 11.85 -4.95 -5.35
CA ALA A 21 10.99 -4.65 -4.20
C ALA A 21 9.57 -5.23 -4.40
N ILE A 22 9.00 -5.05 -5.60
CA ILE A 22 7.64 -5.49 -5.89
C ILE A 22 7.56 -6.05 -7.32
N HIS A 23 6.92 -7.21 -7.47
CA HIS A 23 6.34 -7.71 -8.71
C HIS A 23 4.82 -7.55 -8.72
N HIS A 24 4.26 -7.10 -9.81
CA HIS A 24 2.82 -7.06 -10.05
C HIS A 24 2.52 -7.24 -11.53
N ARG A 25 1.88 -8.34 -11.89
CA ARG A 25 1.61 -8.71 -13.28
C ARG A 25 2.92 -8.87 -14.09
N ALA A 26 3.03 -8.13 -15.21
CA ALA A 26 4.24 -8.11 -16.03
C ALA A 26 5.28 -7.09 -15.56
N ASP A 27 4.90 -6.21 -14.62
CA ASP A 27 5.75 -5.12 -14.16
C ASP A 27 6.52 -5.49 -12.89
N SER A 28 7.70 -4.91 -12.74
CA SER A 28 8.47 -4.98 -11.50
C SER A 28 9.17 -3.65 -11.22
N ILE A 29 9.52 -3.42 -9.97
CA ILE A 29 10.28 -2.26 -9.55
C ILE A 29 11.34 -2.65 -8.53
N THR A 30 12.56 -2.15 -8.69
CA THR A 30 13.62 -2.33 -7.70
C THR A 30 13.43 -1.40 -6.51
N TYR A 31 14.13 -1.65 -5.40
CA TYR A 31 14.12 -0.76 -4.25
C TYR A 31 14.57 0.65 -4.60
N ALA A 32 15.66 0.81 -5.36
CA ALA A 32 16.10 2.13 -5.83
C ALA A 32 15.06 2.78 -6.75
N GLY A 33 14.41 2.00 -7.62
CA GLY A 33 13.33 2.48 -8.49
C GLY A 33 12.13 2.98 -7.70
N LEU A 34 11.71 2.21 -6.68
CA LEU A 34 10.59 2.57 -5.81
C LEU A 34 10.88 3.83 -4.98
N ALA A 35 12.09 3.95 -4.43
CA ALA A 35 12.52 5.13 -3.70
C ALA A 35 12.50 6.39 -4.58
N ARG A 36 13.05 6.31 -5.81
CA ARG A 36 12.99 7.42 -6.77
C ARG A 36 11.56 7.80 -7.14
N ALA A 37 10.70 6.81 -7.40
CA ALA A 37 9.30 7.05 -7.75
C ALA A 37 8.54 7.72 -6.59
N ALA A 38 8.72 7.25 -5.37
CA ALA A 38 8.12 7.84 -4.19
C ALA A 38 8.64 9.27 -3.93
N ALA A 39 9.95 9.52 -4.08
CA ALA A 39 10.54 10.85 -3.95
C ALA A 39 9.95 11.88 -4.94
N ALA A 40 9.84 11.50 -6.21
CA ALA A 40 9.24 12.35 -7.24
C ALA A 40 7.78 12.69 -6.95
N ARG A 41 7.00 11.69 -6.45
CA ARG A 41 5.61 11.91 -6.03
C ARG A 41 5.51 12.79 -4.79
N ALA A 42 6.38 12.60 -3.79
CA ALA A 42 6.44 13.43 -2.60
C ALA A 42 6.74 14.89 -2.95
N ALA A 43 7.72 15.14 -3.83
CA ALA A 43 8.01 16.47 -4.34
C ALA A 43 6.80 17.11 -5.04
N ARG A 44 6.07 16.33 -5.83
CA ARG A 44 4.85 16.81 -6.51
C ARG A 44 3.73 17.10 -5.53
N LEU A 45 3.52 16.29 -4.51
CA LEU A 45 2.51 16.55 -3.47
C LEU A 45 2.81 17.86 -2.73
N ARG A 46 4.07 18.08 -2.33
CA ARG A 46 4.51 19.35 -1.71
C ARG A 46 4.28 20.54 -2.64
N ALA A 47 4.61 20.43 -3.92
CA ALA A 47 4.37 21.48 -4.91
C ALA A 47 2.89 21.81 -5.13
N LEU A 48 1.99 20.88 -4.80
CA LEU A 48 0.53 21.09 -4.82
C LEU A 48 -0.03 21.56 -3.48
N GLY A 49 0.84 21.89 -2.53
CA GLY A 49 0.47 22.43 -1.23
C GLY A 49 -0.01 21.38 -0.23
N VAL A 50 0.35 20.09 -0.44
CA VAL A 50 0.15 19.06 0.60
C VAL A 50 1.27 19.17 1.63
N ALA A 51 0.90 19.39 2.88
CA ALA A 51 1.79 19.62 4.01
C ALA A 51 1.72 18.45 5.03
N PRO A 52 2.66 18.40 6.00
CA PRO A 52 2.57 17.46 7.11
C PRO A 52 1.23 17.57 7.85
N GLY A 53 0.62 16.43 8.18
CA GLY A 53 -0.69 16.35 8.82
C GLY A 53 -1.90 16.43 7.87
N ASP A 54 -1.70 16.89 6.62
CA ASP A 54 -2.77 16.88 5.62
C ASP A 54 -3.23 15.45 5.30
N ARG A 55 -4.52 15.25 5.10
CA ARG A 55 -5.11 13.94 4.81
C ARG A 55 -5.26 13.74 3.32
N VAL A 56 -4.79 12.59 2.84
CA VAL A 56 -4.80 12.21 1.42
C VAL A 56 -5.68 10.97 1.25
N LEU A 57 -6.84 11.14 0.64
CA LEU A 57 -7.75 10.05 0.31
C LEU A 57 -7.22 9.25 -0.88
N ILE A 58 -7.08 7.93 -0.72
CA ILE A 58 -6.49 7.05 -1.72
C ILE A 58 -7.51 5.99 -2.18
N PHE A 59 -7.84 6.01 -3.48
CA PHE A 59 -8.65 5.00 -4.17
C PHE A 59 -7.85 4.39 -5.31
N VAL A 60 -6.78 3.70 -4.94
CA VAL A 60 -5.89 2.98 -5.85
C VAL A 60 -5.80 1.54 -5.38
N PRO A 61 -6.07 0.53 -6.23
CA PRO A 61 -5.94 -0.87 -5.86
C PRO A 61 -4.48 -1.23 -5.56
N MET A 62 -4.27 -2.38 -4.90
CA MET A 62 -2.92 -2.93 -4.70
C MET A 62 -2.20 -3.02 -6.04
N SER A 63 -1.07 -2.34 -6.14
CA SER A 63 -0.28 -2.19 -7.37
C SER A 63 1.01 -1.46 -7.04
N LEU A 64 1.98 -1.43 -7.96
CA LEU A 64 3.19 -0.60 -7.81
C LEU A 64 2.84 0.85 -7.48
N ALA A 65 1.85 1.41 -8.19
CA ALA A 65 1.44 2.80 -7.99
C ALA A 65 0.92 3.07 -6.57
N LEU A 66 0.23 2.11 -5.94
CA LEU A 66 -0.24 2.27 -4.56
C LEU A 66 0.93 2.49 -3.59
N TYR A 67 1.97 1.67 -3.68
CA TYR A 67 3.11 1.76 -2.76
C TYR A 67 3.99 2.98 -3.03
N GLU A 68 4.18 3.35 -4.30
CA GLU A 68 4.82 4.61 -4.66
C GLU A 68 4.07 5.82 -4.05
N ILE A 69 2.74 5.80 -4.06
CA ILE A 69 1.87 6.86 -3.50
C ILE A 69 1.92 6.86 -1.97
N LEU A 70 1.75 5.69 -1.34
CA LEU A 70 1.78 5.57 0.13
C LEU A 70 3.09 6.09 0.71
N LEU A 71 4.21 5.64 0.15
CA LEU A 71 5.54 6.07 0.59
C LEU A 71 5.76 7.57 0.37
N ALA A 72 5.23 8.11 -0.73
CA ALA A 72 5.26 9.55 -0.97
C ALA A 72 4.42 10.34 0.04
N VAL A 73 3.23 9.87 0.38
CA VAL A 73 2.36 10.49 1.40
C VAL A 73 3.04 10.48 2.76
N PHE A 74 3.60 9.33 3.17
CA PHE A 74 4.35 9.24 4.43
C PHE A 74 5.59 10.13 4.41
N ALA A 75 6.37 10.17 3.31
CA ALA A 75 7.56 11.02 3.19
C ALA A 75 7.22 12.52 3.30
N VAL A 76 6.03 12.95 2.87
CA VAL A 76 5.54 14.32 3.10
C VAL A 76 5.22 14.57 4.57
N GLY A 77 4.97 13.53 5.38
CA GLY A 77 4.38 13.61 6.71
C GLY A 77 2.86 13.77 6.68
N ALA A 78 2.24 13.48 5.53
CA ALA A 78 0.80 13.50 5.36
C ALA A 78 0.18 12.16 5.77
N VAL A 79 -1.14 12.16 5.98
CA VAL A 79 -1.90 11.02 6.48
C VAL A 79 -2.60 10.31 5.33
N ALA A 80 -2.30 9.04 5.10
CA ALA A 80 -3.02 8.22 4.13
C ALA A 80 -4.42 7.88 4.66
N VAL A 81 -5.45 8.09 3.85
CA VAL A 81 -6.85 7.80 4.22
C VAL A 81 -7.43 6.76 3.26
N PHE A 82 -7.93 5.67 3.83
CA PHE A 82 -8.65 4.64 3.09
C PHE A 82 -10.08 4.53 3.58
N VAL A 83 -11.00 4.49 2.65
CA VAL A 83 -12.41 4.21 2.89
C VAL A 83 -12.74 2.90 2.19
N ASP A 84 -13.53 2.06 2.85
CA ASP A 84 -13.96 0.79 2.28
C ASP A 84 -14.68 1.02 0.93
N ALA A 85 -14.21 0.34 -0.11
CA ALA A 85 -14.77 0.44 -1.46
C ALA A 85 -16.26 -0.02 -1.55
N TRP A 86 -16.74 -0.75 -0.55
CA TRP A 86 -18.13 -1.21 -0.42
C TRP A 86 -19.04 -0.19 0.28
N ALA A 87 -18.49 0.94 0.75
CA ALA A 87 -19.30 1.98 1.35
C ALA A 87 -20.30 2.54 0.34
N ASP A 88 -21.57 2.61 0.72
CA ASP A 88 -22.57 3.32 -0.07
C ASP A 88 -22.23 4.83 -0.15
N ALA A 89 -22.91 5.55 -1.05
CA ALA A 89 -22.61 6.97 -1.28
C ALA A 89 -22.74 7.83 -0.02
N LYS A 90 -23.65 7.50 0.90
CA LYS A 90 -23.88 8.24 2.15
C LYS A 90 -22.74 8.02 3.14
N ARG A 91 -22.30 6.77 3.30
CA ARG A 91 -21.16 6.42 4.17
C ARG A 91 -19.85 6.98 3.62
N LEU A 92 -19.65 6.93 2.32
CA LEU A 92 -18.50 7.56 1.65
C LEU A 92 -18.48 9.07 1.92
N ASP A 93 -19.60 9.76 1.73
CA ASP A 93 -19.72 11.21 1.97
C ASP A 93 -19.43 11.57 3.42
N ALA A 94 -19.94 10.79 4.37
CA ALA A 94 -19.70 10.96 5.80
C ALA A 94 -18.21 10.72 6.17
N ALA A 95 -17.59 9.65 5.67
CA ALA A 95 -16.19 9.34 5.93
C ALA A 95 -15.25 10.41 5.39
N VAL A 96 -15.48 10.86 4.14
CA VAL A 96 -14.67 11.90 3.49
C VAL A 96 -14.88 13.26 4.16
N SER A 97 -16.10 13.58 4.60
CA SER A 97 -16.40 14.80 5.36
C SER A 97 -15.69 14.79 6.71
N LEU A 98 -15.71 13.65 7.42
CA LEU A 98 -15.04 13.51 8.71
C LEU A 98 -13.53 13.56 8.59
N ALA A 99 -12.97 12.99 7.52
CA ALA A 99 -11.54 12.99 7.26
C ALA A 99 -11.03 14.37 6.85
N ASP A 100 -11.85 15.25 6.26
CA ASP A 100 -11.46 16.58 5.78
C ASP A 100 -10.19 16.54 4.92
N CYS A 101 -10.25 15.81 3.81
CA CYS A 101 -9.09 15.49 2.99
C CYS A 101 -8.62 16.69 2.15
N LYS A 102 -7.32 16.97 2.16
CA LYS A 102 -6.64 17.96 1.30
C LYS A 102 -6.49 17.47 -0.13
N ALA A 103 -6.23 16.18 -0.31
CA ALA A 103 -6.01 15.59 -1.63
C ALA A 103 -6.79 14.28 -1.80
N PHE A 104 -7.13 13.99 -3.05
CA PHE A 104 -7.70 12.73 -3.51
C PHE A 104 -6.84 12.16 -4.62
N ILE A 105 -6.41 10.92 -4.48
CA ILE A 105 -5.66 10.18 -5.49
C ILE A 105 -6.46 8.93 -5.84
N GLY A 106 -6.90 8.81 -7.09
CA GLY A 106 -7.74 7.70 -7.47
C GLY A 106 -7.64 7.30 -8.93
N ILE A 107 -8.00 6.05 -9.24
CA ILE A 107 -8.13 5.57 -10.61
C ILE A 107 -9.28 6.30 -11.33
N PRO A 108 -9.30 6.37 -12.68
CA PRO A 108 -10.34 7.10 -13.42
C PRO A 108 -11.76 6.75 -12.98
N LEU A 109 -12.05 5.47 -12.74
CA LEU A 109 -13.37 5.00 -12.31
C LEU A 109 -13.78 5.59 -10.94
N SER A 110 -12.82 5.80 -10.02
CA SER A 110 -13.13 6.36 -8.69
C SER A 110 -13.54 7.83 -8.74
N PHE A 111 -13.22 8.56 -9.82
CA PHE A 111 -13.70 9.92 -10.01
C PHE A 111 -15.22 9.98 -10.24
N MET A 112 -15.84 8.90 -10.70
CA MET A 112 -17.31 8.82 -10.78
C MET A 112 -17.98 8.88 -9.40
N LEU A 113 -17.28 8.53 -8.33
CA LEU A 113 -17.77 8.67 -6.96
C LEU A 113 -18.06 10.13 -6.59
N MET A 114 -17.40 11.10 -7.26
CA MET A 114 -17.67 12.53 -7.07
C MET A 114 -19.09 12.91 -7.49
N LEU A 115 -19.71 12.16 -8.42
CA LEU A 115 -21.10 12.37 -8.80
C LEU A 115 -22.05 12.06 -7.64
N LYS A 116 -21.64 11.12 -6.76
CA LYS A 116 -22.43 10.61 -5.64
C LYS A 116 -22.06 11.22 -4.28
N SER A 117 -20.87 11.86 -4.17
CA SER A 117 -20.38 12.44 -2.91
C SER A 117 -20.04 13.92 -3.08
N ARG A 118 -20.73 14.77 -2.30
CA ARG A 118 -20.45 16.20 -2.22
C ARG A 118 -19.12 16.49 -1.54
N ALA A 119 -18.76 15.71 -0.53
CA ALA A 119 -17.50 15.83 0.18
C ALA A 119 -16.32 15.58 -0.77
N MET A 120 -16.35 14.53 -1.61
CA MET A 120 -15.30 14.27 -2.60
C MET A 120 -15.16 15.40 -3.63
N ARG A 121 -16.26 16.04 -4.05
CA ARG A 121 -16.20 17.19 -4.97
C ARG A 121 -15.44 18.38 -4.36
N ARG A 122 -15.51 18.55 -3.04
CA ARG A 122 -14.88 19.66 -2.32
C ARG A 122 -13.39 19.46 -2.06
N VAL A 123 -12.86 18.23 -2.17
CA VAL A 123 -11.42 17.97 -2.02
C VAL A 123 -10.63 18.83 -3.00
N PRO A 124 -9.70 19.70 -2.54
CA PRO A 124 -9.06 20.69 -3.40
C PRO A 124 -8.16 20.09 -4.47
N VAL A 125 -7.31 19.15 -4.09
CA VAL A 125 -6.31 18.52 -4.97
C VAL A 125 -6.81 17.16 -5.44
N LYS A 126 -6.86 16.93 -6.76
CA LYS A 126 -7.34 15.69 -7.37
C LYS A 126 -6.31 15.17 -8.34
N LEU A 127 -5.87 13.92 -8.16
CA LEU A 127 -4.76 13.33 -8.89
C LEU A 127 -5.09 11.91 -9.39
N LEU A 128 -4.62 11.60 -10.59
CA LEU A 128 -4.56 10.24 -11.09
C LEU A 128 -3.31 9.51 -10.55
N PRO A 129 -3.29 8.17 -10.48
CA PRO A 129 -2.14 7.41 -9.99
C PRO A 129 -0.85 7.63 -10.79
N SER A 130 -0.96 8.17 -12.01
CA SER A 130 0.17 8.51 -12.86
C SER A 130 0.86 9.84 -12.51
N PHE A 131 0.34 10.61 -11.53
CA PHE A 131 0.96 11.88 -11.13
C PHE A 131 2.43 11.69 -10.73
N GLY A 132 3.28 12.66 -11.04
CA GLY A 132 4.70 12.60 -10.71
C GLY A 132 5.56 11.78 -11.68
N LYS A 133 4.98 10.92 -12.54
CA LYS A 133 5.76 10.13 -13.51
C LYS A 133 6.58 10.99 -14.49
N THR A 134 6.11 12.17 -14.83
CA THR A 134 6.83 13.12 -15.69
C THR A 134 8.05 13.73 -14.99
N ALA A 135 7.99 13.87 -13.66
CA ALA A 135 9.13 14.36 -12.88
C ALA A 135 10.28 13.36 -12.83
N LEU A 136 9.98 12.04 -12.85
CA LEU A 136 10.99 10.97 -12.98
C LEU A 136 11.81 11.08 -14.26
N LYS A 137 11.26 11.65 -15.35
CA LYS A 137 11.95 11.84 -16.62
C LYS A 137 12.86 13.07 -16.64
N ARG A 138 12.74 13.98 -15.65
CA ARG A 138 13.46 15.27 -15.62
C ARG A 138 14.64 15.31 -14.65
N GLY A 139 14.93 14.25 -13.94
CA GLY A 139 16.02 14.18 -12.96
C GLY A 139 15.55 13.65 -11.62
N ASP A 140 16.49 13.16 -10.85
CA ASP A 140 16.22 12.53 -9.56
C ASP A 140 15.86 13.58 -8.52
N ALA A 141 14.61 13.56 -8.03
CA ALA A 141 14.25 14.28 -6.83
C ALA A 141 14.95 13.58 -5.63
N PRO A 142 15.66 14.31 -4.77
CA PRO A 142 16.27 13.70 -3.59
C PRO A 142 15.20 13.10 -2.68
N TRP A 143 15.52 11.97 -2.06
CA TRP A 143 14.68 11.44 -0.98
C TRP A 143 14.71 12.40 0.21
N VAL A 144 13.57 12.94 0.56
CA VAL A 144 13.40 13.82 1.73
C VAL A 144 12.14 13.38 2.45
N ALA A 145 12.29 12.80 3.66
CA ALA A 145 11.18 12.52 4.54
C ALA A 145 11.03 13.61 5.61
N HIS A 146 9.78 13.99 5.89
CA HIS A 146 9.46 14.89 6.99
C HIS A 146 9.65 14.16 8.31
N GLY A 147 10.36 14.77 9.26
CA GLY A 147 10.50 14.19 10.61
C GLY A 147 9.20 14.32 11.39
N CYS A 148 8.55 13.20 11.70
CA CYS A 148 7.30 13.11 12.45
C CYS A 148 7.57 12.73 13.91
N ASP A 149 6.68 13.13 14.81
CA ASP A 149 6.65 12.55 16.15
C ASP A 149 6.03 11.13 16.10
N PRO A 150 6.41 10.21 16.99
CA PRO A 150 5.83 8.86 17.02
C PRO A 150 4.30 8.84 17.13
N ALA A 151 3.71 9.85 17.75
CA ALA A 151 2.27 10.00 17.91
C ALA A 151 1.57 10.61 16.69
N ASP A 152 2.32 11.19 15.73
CA ASP A 152 1.73 11.81 14.55
C ASP A 152 0.97 10.77 13.72
N PRO A 153 -0.26 11.10 13.24
CA PRO A 153 -1.03 10.22 12.38
C PRO A 153 -0.29 9.90 11.07
N ALA A 154 -0.30 8.64 10.67
CA ALA A 154 0.21 8.19 9.37
C ALA A 154 -0.89 7.58 8.49
N LEU A 155 -1.84 6.87 9.11
CA LEU A 155 -2.86 6.13 8.39
C LEU A 155 -4.21 6.21 9.09
N ILE A 156 -5.27 6.49 8.34
CA ILE A 156 -6.66 6.39 8.77
C ILE A 156 -7.38 5.38 7.87
N THR A 157 -8.02 4.39 8.49
CA THR A 157 -8.91 3.46 7.79
C THR A 157 -10.32 3.59 8.33
N PHE A 158 -11.31 3.69 7.44
CA PHE A 158 -12.72 3.69 7.82
C PHE A 158 -13.29 2.29 7.64
N THR A 159 -13.92 1.78 8.69
CA THR A 159 -14.65 0.52 8.69
C THR A 159 -16.14 0.76 8.79
N THR A 160 -16.92 -0.13 8.20
CA THR A 160 -18.38 -0.14 8.34
C THR A 160 -18.74 -0.68 9.71
N GLY A 161 -18.96 0.20 10.68
CA GLY A 161 -19.48 -0.22 12.00
C GLY A 161 -20.90 -0.77 11.88
N SER A 162 -21.28 -1.70 12.76
CA SER A 162 -22.64 -2.27 12.86
C SER A 162 -23.73 -1.21 13.11
N THR A 163 -23.35 -0.03 13.57
CA THR A 163 -24.24 1.12 13.86
C THR A 163 -24.52 2.03 12.66
N GLY A 164 -23.99 1.72 11.47
CA GLY A 164 -24.19 2.52 10.26
C GLY A 164 -23.35 3.80 10.15
N THR A 165 -22.72 4.24 11.23
CA THR A 165 -21.81 5.40 11.23
C THR A 165 -20.38 4.92 10.94
N PRO A 166 -19.64 5.54 9.99
CA PRO A 166 -18.26 5.17 9.73
C PRO A 166 -17.39 5.35 10.98
N LYS A 167 -16.65 4.31 11.36
CA LYS A 167 -15.66 4.38 12.45
C LYS A 167 -14.27 4.53 11.85
N ALA A 168 -13.53 5.54 12.29
CA ALA A 168 -12.15 5.76 11.90
C ALA A 168 -11.20 5.04 12.86
N ALA A 169 -10.29 4.23 12.31
CA ALA A 169 -9.14 3.71 13.03
C ALA A 169 -7.90 4.48 12.60
N LEU A 170 -7.31 5.22 13.54
CA LEU A 170 -6.10 5.99 13.33
C LEU A 170 -4.88 5.17 13.78
N ARG A 171 -3.83 5.17 12.95
CA ARG A 171 -2.52 4.59 13.28
C ARG A 171 -1.44 5.64 13.10
N SER A 172 -0.62 5.81 14.12
CA SER A 172 0.50 6.75 14.10
C SER A 172 1.74 6.15 13.41
N HIS A 173 2.71 6.99 13.10
CA HIS A 173 4.02 6.55 12.60
C HIS A 173 4.69 5.57 13.58
N GLY A 174 4.69 5.88 14.87
CA GLY A 174 5.26 5.01 15.89
C GLY A 174 4.55 3.66 15.99
N PHE A 175 3.21 3.64 15.94
CA PHE A 175 2.45 2.40 15.94
C PHE A 175 2.80 1.50 14.74
N LEU A 176 2.86 2.06 13.54
CA LEU A 176 3.17 1.27 12.33
C LEU A 176 4.61 0.79 12.28
N LEU A 177 5.56 1.57 12.81
CA LEU A 177 6.96 1.15 12.94
C LEU A 177 7.13 0.03 13.96
N GLU A 178 6.42 0.10 15.10
CA GLU A 178 6.43 -0.98 16.08
C GLU A 178 5.73 -2.23 15.54
N GLN A 179 4.61 -2.08 14.84
CA GLN A 179 3.96 -3.19 14.14
C GLN A 179 4.90 -3.86 13.14
N HIS A 180 5.65 -3.07 12.36
CA HIS A 180 6.66 -3.60 11.45
C HIS A 180 7.73 -4.39 12.21
N ARG A 181 8.27 -3.84 13.32
CA ARG A 181 9.29 -4.52 14.12
C ARG A 181 8.79 -5.88 14.64
N VAL A 182 7.58 -5.89 15.23
CA VAL A 182 6.98 -7.13 15.74
C VAL A 182 6.73 -8.15 14.61
N LEU A 183 6.15 -7.72 13.49
CA LEU A 183 5.89 -8.63 12.36
C LEU A 183 7.19 -9.21 11.77
N ARG A 184 8.24 -8.39 11.62
CA ARG A 184 9.53 -8.86 11.15
C ARG A 184 10.11 -9.93 12.08
N ASP A 185 10.08 -9.66 13.39
CA ASP A 185 10.69 -10.53 14.40
C ASP A 185 9.89 -11.84 14.56
N GLU A 186 8.55 -11.77 14.63
CA GLU A 186 7.68 -12.95 14.76
C GLU A 186 7.64 -13.83 13.48
N LEU A 187 7.71 -13.21 12.33
CA LEU A 187 7.74 -13.92 11.05
C LEU A 187 9.17 -14.28 10.62
N GLU A 188 10.19 -13.90 11.39
CA GLU A 188 11.60 -14.11 11.06
C GLU A 188 11.93 -13.70 9.61
N MET A 189 11.34 -12.59 9.16
CA MET A 189 11.45 -12.13 7.77
C MET A 189 12.82 -11.50 7.51
N THR A 190 13.40 -11.89 6.39
CA THR A 190 14.70 -11.41 5.91
C THR A 190 14.58 -10.86 4.49
N ALA A 191 15.67 -10.24 4.03
CA ALA A 191 15.76 -9.77 2.66
C ALA A 191 15.71 -10.91 1.62
N ASP A 192 16.01 -12.15 1.99
CA ASP A 192 16.01 -13.29 1.08
C ASP A 192 14.62 -13.92 0.88
N ASP A 193 13.63 -13.42 1.60
CA ASP A 193 12.26 -13.88 1.45
C ASP A 193 11.57 -13.27 0.23
N VAL A 194 10.69 -14.07 -0.36
CA VAL A 194 9.74 -13.65 -1.37
C VAL A 194 8.35 -13.88 -0.82
N ASP A 195 7.58 -12.82 -0.61
CA ASP A 195 6.29 -12.88 0.04
C ASP A 195 5.13 -12.58 -0.93
N LEU A 196 4.10 -13.43 -0.90
CA LEU A 196 2.84 -13.18 -1.59
C LEU A 196 1.94 -12.32 -0.70
N ALA A 197 1.93 -11.02 -0.94
CA ALA A 197 1.16 -10.09 -0.13
C ALA A 197 -0.31 -10.02 -0.56
N THR A 198 -1.21 -10.50 0.29
CA THR A 198 -2.65 -10.45 0.06
C THR A 198 -3.31 -9.19 0.63
N LEU A 199 -2.64 -8.49 1.54
CA LEU A 199 -3.10 -7.24 2.16
C LEU A 199 -1.99 -6.17 2.10
N PRO A 200 -2.38 -4.89 1.94
CA PRO A 200 -1.40 -3.79 1.77
C PRO A 200 -0.38 -3.67 2.90
N ILE A 201 -0.78 -3.98 4.14
CA ILE A 201 0.11 -3.84 5.31
C ILE A 201 1.29 -4.83 5.27
N PHE A 202 1.09 -6.04 4.76
CA PHE A 202 2.17 -7.02 4.64
C PHE A 202 3.22 -6.58 3.62
N ALA A 203 2.79 -5.99 2.49
CA ALA A 203 3.75 -5.44 1.53
C ALA A 203 4.59 -4.29 2.13
N LEU A 204 4.02 -3.43 2.98
CA LEU A 204 4.82 -2.42 3.70
C LEU A 204 5.82 -3.06 4.65
N ASN A 205 5.42 -4.14 5.35
CA ASN A 205 6.34 -4.90 6.20
C ASN A 205 7.50 -5.50 5.40
N ASN A 206 7.19 -6.13 4.27
CA ASN A 206 8.18 -6.73 3.37
C ASN A 206 9.20 -5.71 2.88
N LEU A 207 8.71 -4.52 2.47
CA LEU A 207 9.57 -3.40 2.05
C LEU A 207 10.54 -2.96 3.17
N GLY A 208 10.09 -2.97 4.43
CA GLY A 208 10.96 -2.68 5.58
C GLY A 208 11.99 -3.77 5.84
N CYS A 209 11.68 -5.04 5.52
CA CYS A 209 12.61 -6.17 5.64
C CYS A 209 13.61 -6.28 4.50
N GLY A 210 13.44 -5.55 3.40
CA GLY A 210 14.22 -5.73 2.17
C GLY A 210 13.79 -6.93 1.33
N ALA A 211 12.66 -7.58 1.68
CA ALA A 211 12.12 -8.75 0.99
C ALA A 211 11.44 -8.40 -0.34
N THR A 212 11.35 -9.35 -1.25
CA THR A 212 10.59 -9.18 -2.50
C THR A 212 9.11 -9.43 -2.25
N THR A 213 8.26 -8.51 -2.69
CA THR A 213 6.81 -8.64 -2.60
C THR A 213 6.21 -9.05 -3.94
N ILE A 214 5.39 -10.10 -3.94
CA ILE A 214 4.53 -10.46 -5.06
C ILE A 214 3.12 -9.98 -4.77
N ILE A 215 2.59 -9.09 -5.60
CA ILE A 215 1.17 -8.72 -5.56
C ILE A 215 0.44 -9.65 -6.52
N PRO A 216 -0.44 -10.55 -6.04
CA PRO A 216 -1.11 -11.52 -6.91
C PRO A 216 -1.97 -10.82 -7.97
N ASP A 217 -1.94 -11.32 -9.21
CA ASP A 217 -2.74 -10.77 -10.30
C ASP A 217 -4.18 -11.27 -10.24
N CYS A 218 -4.87 -10.88 -9.18
CA CYS A 218 -6.29 -11.17 -8.99
C CYS A 218 -6.97 -10.05 -8.17
N ASP A 219 -8.30 -10.06 -8.14
CA ASP A 219 -9.07 -9.14 -7.31
C ASP A 219 -9.16 -9.65 -5.86
N MET A 220 -8.26 -9.18 -5.01
CA MET A 220 -8.19 -9.58 -3.59
C MET A 220 -9.42 -9.19 -2.77
N ARG A 221 -10.32 -8.35 -3.32
CA ARG A 221 -11.60 -8.05 -2.67
C ARG A 221 -12.57 -9.23 -2.71
N ARG A 222 -12.31 -10.21 -3.60
CA ARG A 222 -13.09 -11.44 -3.77
C ARG A 222 -12.17 -12.65 -3.49
N ALA A 223 -11.74 -12.75 -2.23
CA ALA A 223 -10.76 -13.74 -1.79
C ALA A 223 -11.22 -15.21 -1.96
N ASP A 224 -12.49 -15.43 -2.23
CA ASP A 224 -13.13 -16.71 -2.49
C ASP A 224 -13.32 -17.03 -3.99
N GLU A 225 -13.13 -16.06 -4.88
CA GLU A 225 -13.48 -16.18 -6.31
C GLU A 225 -12.29 -15.91 -7.27
N PHE A 226 -11.04 -15.81 -6.79
CA PHE A 226 -9.90 -15.58 -7.67
C PHE A 226 -9.46 -16.84 -8.44
N PRO A 227 -8.74 -16.70 -9.57
CA PRO A 227 -8.19 -17.82 -10.35
C PRO A 227 -7.02 -18.46 -9.60
N ALA A 228 -7.31 -19.51 -8.82
CA ALA A 228 -6.35 -20.13 -7.90
C ALA A 228 -5.14 -20.74 -8.63
N GLU A 229 -5.34 -21.35 -9.80
CA GLU A 229 -4.26 -21.93 -10.63
C GLU A 229 -3.25 -20.87 -11.06
N LYS A 230 -3.73 -19.65 -11.37
CA LYS A 230 -2.87 -18.53 -11.74
C LYS A 230 -2.00 -18.09 -10.57
N VAL A 231 -2.59 -17.98 -9.37
CA VAL A 231 -1.86 -17.60 -8.16
C VAL A 231 -0.87 -18.68 -7.75
N LEU A 232 -1.22 -19.96 -7.87
CA LEU A 232 -0.27 -21.07 -7.69
C LEU A 232 0.90 -20.98 -8.68
N GLY A 233 0.61 -20.67 -9.94
CA GLY A 233 1.64 -20.44 -10.95
C GLY A 233 2.58 -19.29 -10.58
N GLU A 234 2.08 -18.21 -9.99
CA GLU A 234 2.89 -17.10 -9.49
C GLU A 234 3.76 -17.53 -8.30
N ILE A 235 3.20 -18.29 -7.34
CA ILE A 235 3.95 -18.84 -6.19
C ILE A 235 5.14 -19.66 -6.68
N MET A 236 4.91 -20.57 -7.63
CA MET A 236 5.98 -21.41 -8.19
C MET A 236 6.99 -20.60 -8.99
N ARG A 237 6.51 -19.72 -9.87
CA ARG A 237 7.34 -18.91 -10.76
C ARG A 237 8.31 -18.02 -10.01
N TYR A 238 7.86 -17.39 -8.94
CA TYR A 238 8.65 -16.43 -8.17
C TYR A 238 9.34 -17.05 -6.95
N GLY A 239 9.13 -18.34 -6.68
CA GLY A 239 9.71 -19.02 -5.52
C GLY A 239 9.23 -18.41 -4.20
N VAL A 240 7.93 -18.16 -4.07
CA VAL A 240 7.35 -17.51 -2.89
C VAL A 240 7.63 -18.33 -1.64
N THR A 241 8.31 -17.74 -0.66
CA THR A 241 8.71 -18.40 0.59
C THR A 241 7.73 -18.17 1.74
N SER A 242 6.96 -17.08 1.68
CA SER A 242 5.98 -16.72 2.72
C SER A 242 4.71 -16.12 2.13
N SER A 243 3.63 -16.19 2.89
CA SER A 243 2.38 -15.51 2.57
C SER A 243 1.56 -15.31 3.83
N ALA A 244 0.83 -14.20 3.92
CA ALA A 244 -0.16 -13.98 4.95
C ALA A 244 -1.48 -13.57 4.32
N GLY A 245 -2.59 -14.20 4.72
CA GLY A 245 -3.87 -13.98 4.10
C GLY A 245 -5.06 -14.47 4.91
N SER A 246 -6.27 -14.30 4.38
CA SER A 246 -7.47 -14.80 5.02
C SER A 246 -7.62 -16.31 4.87
N PRO A 247 -8.30 -17.02 5.81
CA PRO A 247 -8.62 -18.43 5.65
C PRO A 247 -9.35 -18.74 4.34
N ALA A 248 -10.24 -17.85 3.88
CA ALA A 248 -10.96 -17.99 2.62
C ALA A 248 -10.02 -18.00 1.41
N PHE A 249 -8.96 -17.16 1.43
CA PHE A 249 -7.95 -17.16 0.39
C PHE A 249 -7.23 -18.50 0.30
N TYR A 250 -6.75 -19.04 1.41
CA TYR A 250 -6.04 -20.34 1.42
C TYR A 250 -6.96 -21.52 1.12
N ALA A 251 -8.20 -21.49 1.60
CA ALA A 251 -9.19 -22.52 1.24
C ALA A 251 -9.41 -22.56 -0.28
N ARG A 252 -9.52 -21.40 -0.92
CA ARG A 252 -9.64 -21.28 -2.38
C ARG A 252 -8.35 -21.75 -3.09
N LEU A 253 -7.18 -21.35 -2.60
CA LEU A 253 -5.89 -21.75 -3.17
C LEU A 253 -5.71 -23.27 -3.13
N ALA A 254 -6.09 -23.92 -2.02
CA ALA A 254 -6.01 -25.36 -1.82
C ALA A 254 -6.84 -26.14 -2.84
N THR A 255 -7.95 -25.58 -3.37
CA THR A 255 -8.77 -26.27 -4.38
C THR A 255 -8.05 -26.47 -5.72
N ALA A 256 -6.99 -25.72 -5.99
CA ALA A 256 -6.21 -25.82 -7.22
C ALA A 256 -4.93 -26.67 -7.05
N VAL A 257 -4.63 -27.16 -5.86
CA VAL A 257 -3.50 -28.07 -5.61
C VAL A 257 -3.93 -29.49 -5.95
N ALA A 258 -3.41 -30.05 -7.04
CA ALA A 258 -3.64 -31.46 -7.37
C ALA A 258 -2.78 -32.40 -6.49
N PRO A 259 -3.19 -33.66 -6.27
CA PRO A 259 -2.42 -34.62 -5.48
C PRO A 259 -0.98 -34.80 -5.94
N ASP A 260 -0.74 -34.71 -7.25
CA ASP A 260 0.58 -34.87 -7.87
C ASP A 260 1.31 -33.53 -8.11
N SER A 261 0.81 -32.41 -7.54
CA SER A 261 1.46 -31.11 -7.65
C SER A 261 2.82 -31.14 -6.96
N PRO A 262 3.85 -30.47 -7.52
CA PRO A 262 5.12 -30.32 -6.83
C PRO A 262 4.92 -29.56 -5.53
N ALA A 263 5.77 -29.84 -4.54
CA ALA A 263 5.74 -29.12 -3.27
C ALA A 263 5.90 -27.61 -3.50
N LEU A 264 5.06 -26.82 -2.84
CA LEU A 264 5.18 -25.37 -2.89
C LEU A 264 6.43 -24.93 -2.13
N PRO A 265 7.14 -23.89 -2.58
CA PRO A 265 8.33 -23.38 -1.92
C PRO A 265 8.05 -22.64 -0.60
N LEU A 266 6.79 -22.60 -0.17
CA LEU A 266 6.32 -21.91 1.03
C LEU A 266 6.92 -22.52 2.30
N LYS A 267 7.57 -21.67 3.08
CA LYS A 267 8.13 -22.00 4.40
C LYS A 267 7.22 -21.50 5.54
N ARG A 268 6.41 -20.47 5.27
CA ARG A 268 5.54 -19.80 6.25
C ARG A 268 4.19 -19.42 5.62
N LEU A 269 3.11 -19.65 6.37
CA LEU A 269 1.73 -19.24 6.04
C LEU A 269 1.10 -18.54 7.25
#